data_81be6c76e324f5086fd3ef474de21a0d
#
_entry.id   81be6c76e324f5086fd3ef474de21a0d
#
_cell.length_a   1.000
_cell.length_b   1.000
_cell.length_c   1.000
_cell.angle_alpha   90.00
_cell.angle_beta   90.00
_cell.angle_gamma   90.00
#
_symmetry.space_group_name_H-M   'P 1'
#
loop_
_entity.id
_entity.type
_entity.pdbx_description
1 polymer ?
#
loop_
_entity_poly.entity_id
_entity_poly.type
_entity_poly.pdbx_seq_one_letter_code
_entity_poly.pdbx_strand_id
1 'polypeptide(L)'
;QLSGRAGRAGKPSTVYFQTYNTNTKMISDITNSNPDIFLDKEIEIRKKNNLPPFQRFISLILTGDKIEKLEQEANSLKNFLSNQISGKILGPVSAPIFRLRKKYRIRLLIRGPKSLRLQNSLATFISNYKFPNGIKLSVDVDPISFN
;
A
#
# COMPACT_ATOMS: atom_id res chain seq x y z
N GLN A 1 -12.96 11.33 13.05
CA GLN A 1 -13.42 12.60 12.44
C GLN A 1 -14.93 12.82 12.61
N LEU A 2 -15.78 11.80 12.49
CA LEU A 2 -17.22 11.93 12.70
C LEU A 2 -17.57 12.29 14.16
N SER A 3 -16.94 11.65 15.14
CA SER A 3 -17.16 11.92 16.55
C SER A 3 -16.74 13.36 16.94
N GLY A 4 -15.71 13.90 16.34
CA GLY A 4 -15.26 15.27 16.61
C GLY A 4 -16.12 16.38 15.98
N ARG A 5 -17.18 16.03 15.25
CA ARG A 5 -18.14 16.99 14.69
C ARG A 5 -19.46 17.07 15.45
N ALA A 6 -19.70 16.11 16.32
CA ALA A 6 -20.86 16.08 17.21
C ALA A 6 -20.46 16.58 18.61
N GLY A 7 -21.43 17.03 19.39
CA GLY A 7 -21.19 17.48 20.78
C GLY A 7 -20.57 18.88 20.93
N ARG A 8 -20.72 19.76 19.95
CA ARG A 8 -20.30 21.15 20.05
C ARG A 8 -21.15 21.90 21.11
N ALA A 9 -20.51 22.85 21.79
CA ALA A 9 -21.14 23.64 22.86
C ALA A 9 -21.58 22.81 24.10
N GLY A 10 -20.81 21.76 24.46
CA GLY A 10 -21.06 20.97 25.69
C GLY A 10 -22.29 20.07 25.65
N LYS A 11 -22.96 19.93 24.51
CA LYS A 11 -24.10 19.01 24.39
C LYS A 11 -23.62 17.57 24.23
N PRO A 12 -24.25 16.59 24.92
CA PRO A 12 -23.92 15.17 24.73
C PRO A 12 -24.25 14.75 23.29
N SER A 13 -23.38 13.95 22.70
CA SER A 13 -23.60 13.41 21.37
C SER A 13 -23.31 11.93 21.34
N THR A 14 -24.05 11.20 20.50
CA THR A 14 -23.90 9.77 20.32
C THR A 14 -23.52 9.48 18.87
N VAL A 15 -22.49 8.68 18.69
CA VAL A 15 -22.08 8.19 17.37
C VAL A 15 -22.36 6.69 17.30
N TYR A 16 -23.13 6.27 16.31
CA TYR A 16 -23.44 4.87 16.06
C TYR A 16 -22.46 4.29 15.02
N PHE A 17 -21.86 3.16 15.38
CA PHE A 17 -20.96 2.42 14.52
C PHE A 17 -21.64 1.14 14.04
N GLN A 18 -21.95 1.03 12.76
CA GLN A 18 -22.52 -0.18 12.18
C GLN A 18 -21.44 -1.06 11.57
N THR A 19 -21.38 -2.31 11.98
CA THR A 19 -20.41 -3.29 11.49
C THR A 19 -21.01 -4.70 11.50
N TYR A 20 -20.56 -5.54 10.56
CA TYR A 20 -20.93 -6.97 10.55
C TYR A 20 -20.19 -7.79 11.61
N ASN A 21 -19.07 -7.30 12.13
CA ASN A 21 -18.28 -8.00 13.13
C ASN A 21 -18.02 -7.10 14.33
N THR A 22 -18.94 -7.14 15.29
CA THR A 22 -18.88 -6.35 16.53
C THR A 22 -17.80 -6.82 17.51
N ASN A 23 -17.35 -8.07 17.39
CA ASN A 23 -16.38 -8.69 18.30
C ASN A 23 -14.92 -8.45 17.87
N THR A 24 -14.68 -7.63 16.84
CA THR A 24 -13.34 -7.28 16.44
C THR A 24 -12.68 -6.44 17.52
N LYS A 25 -11.56 -6.91 18.05
CA LYS A 25 -10.76 -6.19 19.07
C LYS A 25 -10.47 -4.74 18.68
N MET A 26 -10.28 -4.49 17.36
CA MET A 26 -10.09 -3.15 16.83
C MET A 26 -11.28 -2.22 17.11
N ILE A 27 -12.50 -2.69 16.98
CA ILE A 27 -13.71 -1.88 17.24
C ILE A 27 -13.86 -1.60 18.72
N SER A 28 -13.65 -2.61 19.57
CA SER A 28 -13.68 -2.42 21.02
C SER A 28 -12.57 -1.46 21.49
N ASP A 29 -11.39 -1.54 20.93
CA ASP A 29 -10.28 -0.61 21.24
C ASP A 29 -10.60 0.83 20.81
N ILE A 30 -11.25 1.02 19.64
CA ILE A 30 -11.66 2.36 19.16
C ILE A 30 -12.78 2.96 20.02
N THR A 31 -13.72 2.15 20.48
CA THR A 31 -14.89 2.64 21.24
C THR A 31 -14.61 2.86 22.72
N ASN A 32 -13.73 2.06 23.32
CA ASN A 32 -13.53 2.00 24.77
C ASN A 32 -12.18 2.51 25.25
N SER A 33 -11.23 2.79 24.33
CA SER A 33 -9.86 3.14 24.70
C SER A 33 -9.50 4.57 24.36
N ASN A 34 -8.55 5.11 25.13
CA ASN A 34 -7.84 6.31 24.77
C ASN A 34 -7.16 6.09 23.39
N PRO A 35 -7.30 7.02 22.42
CA PRO A 35 -6.66 6.95 21.12
C PRO A 35 -5.17 6.65 21.17
N ASP A 36 -4.45 7.14 22.17
CA ASP A 36 -3.02 6.94 22.33
C ASP A 36 -2.68 5.46 22.61
N ILE A 37 -3.47 4.80 23.44
CA ILE A 37 -3.28 3.35 23.72
C ILE A 37 -3.49 2.51 22.45
N PHE A 38 -4.46 2.90 21.61
CA PHE A 38 -4.69 2.23 20.33
C PHE A 38 -3.49 2.42 19.38
N LEU A 39 -2.99 3.66 19.30
CA LEU A 39 -1.84 3.99 18.43
C LEU A 39 -0.57 3.26 18.88
N ASP A 40 -0.32 3.18 20.18
CA ASP A 40 0.84 2.46 20.73
C ASP A 40 0.80 0.97 20.37
N LYS A 41 -0.35 0.33 20.57
CA LYS A 41 -0.55 -1.08 20.17
C LYS A 41 -0.36 -1.28 18.66
N GLU A 42 -0.90 -0.38 17.83
CA GLU A 42 -0.78 -0.46 16.38
C GLU A 42 0.68 -0.31 15.94
N ILE A 43 1.43 0.59 16.57
CA ILE A 43 2.86 0.79 16.30
C ILE A 43 3.68 -0.47 16.67
N GLU A 44 3.39 -1.10 17.79
CA GLU A 44 4.04 -2.35 18.18
C GLU A 44 3.76 -3.49 17.19
N ILE A 45 2.50 -3.63 16.76
CA ILE A 45 2.10 -4.62 15.74
C ILE A 45 2.86 -4.37 14.43
N ARG A 46 2.93 -3.12 13.99
CA ARG A 46 3.66 -2.73 12.79
C ARG A 46 5.14 -3.03 12.89
N LYS A 47 5.75 -2.73 14.04
CA LYS A 47 7.16 -3.04 14.32
C LYS A 47 7.42 -4.55 14.25
N LYS A 48 6.61 -5.34 14.94
CA LYS A 48 6.73 -6.81 14.99
C LYS A 48 6.59 -7.44 13.61
N ASN A 49 5.71 -6.90 12.76
CA ASN A 49 5.46 -7.42 11.42
C ASN A 49 6.31 -6.75 10.33
N ASN A 50 7.24 -5.87 10.71
CA ASN A 50 8.06 -5.12 9.76
C ASN A 50 7.21 -4.38 8.72
N LEU A 51 6.21 -3.64 9.17
CA LEU A 51 5.35 -2.79 8.34
C LEU A 51 5.81 -1.32 8.40
N PRO A 52 5.39 -0.46 7.48
CA PRO A 52 5.63 0.97 7.61
C PRO A 52 5.14 1.52 8.96
N PRO A 53 5.90 2.42 9.63
CA PRO A 53 7.07 3.17 9.17
C PRO A 53 8.42 2.48 9.38
N PHE A 54 8.47 1.22 9.85
CA PHE A 54 9.72 0.50 10.17
C PHE A 54 10.40 -0.10 8.94
N GLN A 55 9.63 -0.38 7.90
CA GLN A 55 10.13 -0.72 6.58
C GLN A 55 9.53 0.21 5.52
N ARG A 56 10.17 0.24 4.35
CA ARG A 56 9.67 0.95 3.19
C ARG A 56 8.90 0.01 2.29
N PHE A 57 7.74 0.48 1.85
CA PHE A 57 6.96 -0.16 0.81
C PHE A 57 6.96 0.72 -0.42
N ILE A 58 7.20 0.13 -1.59
CA ILE A 58 7.11 0.82 -2.87
C ILE A 58 6.20 0.01 -3.77
N SER A 59 5.10 0.62 -4.17
CA SER A 59 4.13 0.02 -5.09
C SER A 59 4.48 0.41 -6.52
N LEU A 60 4.67 -0.58 -7.37
CA LEU A 60 4.85 -0.42 -8.81
C LEU A 60 3.57 -0.89 -9.48
N ILE A 61 2.85 0.00 -10.17
CA ILE A 61 1.62 -0.32 -10.87
C ILE A 61 1.85 -0.19 -12.37
N LEU A 62 1.82 -1.31 -13.05
CA LEU A 62 1.84 -1.35 -14.51
C LEU A 62 0.40 -1.24 -15.03
N THR A 63 0.21 -0.44 -16.06
CA THR A 63 -1.09 -0.20 -16.69
C THR A 63 -0.97 -0.41 -18.20
N GLY A 64 -1.88 -1.20 -18.79
CA GLY A 64 -1.87 -1.52 -20.22
C GLY A 64 -3.22 -2.00 -20.73
N ASP A 65 -3.34 -2.09 -22.06
CA ASP A 65 -4.61 -2.45 -22.72
C ASP A 65 -4.83 -3.96 -22.85
N LYS A 66 -3.75 -4.76 -22.86
CA LYS A 66 -3.78 -6.23 -23.02
C LYS A 66 -3.20 -6.89 -21.77
N ILE A 67 -4.02 -7.71 -21.12
CA ILE A 67 -3.66 -8.32 -19.83
C ILE A 67 -2.47 -9.27 -19.97
N GLU A 68 -2.41 -10.08 -21.02
CA GLU A 68 -1.35 -11.08 -21.20
C GLU A 68 0.02 -10.40 -21.37
N LYS A 69 0.08 -9.31 -22.15
CA LYS A 69 1.30 -8.51 -22.33
C LYS A 69 1.71 -7.83 -21.02
N LEU A 70 0.73 -7.37 -20.26
CA LEU A 70 0.96 -6.68 -18.99
C LEU A 70 1.51 -7.65 -17.93
N GLU A 71 1.02 -8.88 -17.89
CA GLU A 71 1.52 -9.94 -16.98
C GLU A 71 2.94 -10.35 -17.35
N GLN A 72 3.22 -10.54 -18.62
CA GLN A 72 4.57 -10.84 -19.11
C GLN A 72 5.55 -9.73 -18.73
N GLU A 73 5.17 -8.46 -18.94
CA GLU A 73 6.00 -7.32 -18.63
C GLU A 73 6.21 -7.17 -17.13
N ALA A 74 5.19 -7.40 -16.31
CA ALA A 74 5.31 -7.37 -14.85
C ALA A 74 6.28 -8.44 -14.33
N ASN A 75 6.26 -9.65 -14.91
CA ASN A 75 7.22 -10.70 -14.59
C ASN A 75 8.64 -10.35 -15.04
N SER A 76 8.80 -9.79 -16.23
CA SER A 76 10.09 -9.33 -16.77
C SER A 76 10.69 -8.24 -15.87
N LEU A 77 9.89 -7.25 -15.49
CA LEU A 77 10.31 -6.18 -14.57
C LEU A 77 10.69 -6.75 -13.19
N LYS A 78 9.91 -7.68 -12.66
CA LYS A 78 10.22 -8.35 -11.40
C LYS A 78 11.58 -9.05 -11.47
N ASN A 79 11.82 -9.84 -12.51
CA ASN A 79 13.07 -10.57 -12.69
C ASN A 79 14.26 -9.61 -12.85
N PHE A 80 14.08 -8.54 -13.62
CA PHE A 80 15.08 -7.50 -13.80
C PHE A 80 15.45 -6.84 -12.46
N LEU A 81 14.49 -6.48 -11.64
CA LEU A 81 14.71 -5.80 -10.37
C LEU A 81 15.21 -6.74 -9.26
N SER A 82 14.82 -8.01 -9.27
CA SER A 82 15.13 -8.96 -8.19
C SER A 82 16.62 -9.16 -7.94
N ASN A 83 17.46 -8.99 -8.96
CA ASN A 83 18.90 -9.15 -8.87
C ASN A 83 19.65 -7.81 -8.60
N GLN A 84 18.93 -6.69 -8.53
CA GLN A 84 19.54 -5.37 -8.53
C GLN A 84 19.18 -4.52 -7.31
N ILE A 85 18.11 -4.85 -6.61
CA ILE A 85 17.67 -4.09 -5.44
C ILE A 85 17.71 -4.92 -4.16
N SER A 86 18.08 -4.27 -3.06
CA SER A 86 18.04 -4.87 -1.73
C SER A 86 16.60 -4.79 -1.19
N GLY A 87 15.75 -5.75 -1.56
CA GLY A 87 14.36 -5.79 -1.10
C GLY A 87 13.65 -7.03 -1.64
N LYS A 88 12.55 -7.38 -0.99
CA LYS A 88 11.68 -8.48 -1.44
C LYS A 88 10.61 -7.91 -2.38
N ILE A 89 10.50 -8.48 -3.57
CA ILE A 89 9.46 -8.11 -4.54
C ILE A 89 8.33 -9.13 -4.45
N LEU A 90 7.14 -8.65 -4.13
CA LEU A 90 5.91 -9.43 -4.04
C LEU A 90 5.05 -9.17 -5.28
N GLY A 91 4.32 -10.16 -5.70
CA GLY A 91 3.53 -10.13 -6.94
C GLY A 91 4.26 -10.80 -8.11
N PRO A 92 3.84 -10.57 -9.38
CA PRO A 92 2.75 -9.68 -9.77
C PRO A 92 1.37 -10.15 -9.29
N VAL A 93 0.51 -9.20 -8.97
CA VAL A 93 -0.90 -9.43 -8.62
C VAL A 93 -1.78 -8.36 -9.26
N SER A 94 -3.04 -8.68 -9.50
CA SER A 94 -4.02 -7.66 -9.92
C SER A 94 -4.05 -6.50 -8.92
N ALA A 95 -4.03 -5.27 -9.44
CA ALA A 95 -4.23 -4.12 -8.56
C ALA A 95 -5.68 -4.13 -8.02
N PRO A 96 -5.95 -3.53 -6.84
CA PRO A 96 -7.30 -3.50 -6.25
C PRO A 96 -8.36 -2.94 -7.20
N ILE A 97 -8.02 -1.90 -7.95
CA ILE A 97 -8.81 -1.50 -9.11
C ILE A 97 -8.17 -2.14 -10.34
N PHE A 98 -8.54 -3.38 -10.61
CA PHE A 98 -7.94 -4.19 -11.68
C PHE A 98 -8.12 -3.57 -13.08
N ARG A 99 -9.27 -2.94 -13.33
CA ARG A 99 -9.57 -2.29 -14.62
C ARG A 99 -10.06 -0.87 -14.39
N LEU A 100 -9.33 0.10 -14.93
CA LEU A 100 -9.67 1.52 -14.86
C LEU A 100 -9.60 2.13 -16.26
N ARG A 101 -10.68 2.79 -16.71
CA ARG A 101 -10.76 3.45 -18.02
C ARG A 101 -10.33 2.52 -19.17
N LYS A 102 -10.87 1.29 -19.17
CA LYS A 102 -10.57 0.21 -20.14
C LYS A 102 -9.14 -0.34 -20.10
N LYS A 103 -8.28 0.10 -19.17
CA LYS A 103 -6.92 -0.40 -19.00
C LYS A 103 -6.81 -1.35 -17.81
N TYR A 104 -6.07 -2.43 -17.97
CA TYR A 104 -5.73 -3.37 -16.90
C TYR A 104 -4.60 -2.81 -16.05
N ARG A 105 -4.56 -3.22 -14.78
CA ARG A 105 -3.56 -2.77 -13.81
C ARG A 105 -3.02 -3.95 -13.02
N ILE A 106 -1.70 -4.11 -13.05
CA ILE A 106 -0.97 -5.15 -12.29
C ILE A 106 -0.01 -4.44 -11.35
N ARG A 107 0.08 -4.97 -10.12
CA ARG A 107 0.92 -4.41 -9.08
C ARG A 107 2.06 -5.36 -8.70
N LEU A 108 3.25 -4.80 -8.56
CA LEU A 108 4.36 -5.34 -7.81
C LEU A 108 4.53 -4.51 -6.54
N LEU A 109 4.85 -5.16 -5.43
CA LEU A 109 5.13 -4.47 -4.16
C LEU A 109 6.55 -4.80 -3.73
N ILE A 110 7.38 -3.77 -3.62
CA ILE A 110 8.74 -3.89 -3.09
C ILE A 110 8.69 -3.60 -1.60
N ARG A 111 9.25 -4.49 -0.81
CA ARG A 111 9.41 -4.35 0.63
C ARG A 111 10.89 -4.38 0.96
N GLY A 112 11.41 -3.35 1.63
CA GLY A 112 12.83 -3.27 1.96
C GLY A 112 13.13 -2.30 3.10
N PRO A 113 14.40 -2.12 3.44
CA PRO A 113 14.82 -1.23 4.50
C PRO A 113 14.41 0.22 4.20
N LYS A 114 14.10 0.98 5.25
CA LYS A 114 13.82 2.41 5.16
C LYS A 114 15.12 3.17 4.87
N SER A 115 15.58 3.12 3.64
CA SER A 115 16.80 3.81 3.20
C SER A 115 16.59 4.52 1.86
N LEU A 116 17.27 5.65 1.68
CA LEU A 116 17.29 6.36 0.40
C LEU A 116 17.98 5.54 -0.69
N ARG A 117 18.89 4.61 -0.32
CA ARG A 117 19.57 3.72 -1.28
C ARG A 117 18.57 2.91 -2.09
N LEU A 118 17.57 2.30 -1.44
CA LEU A 118 16.56 1.51 -2.13
C LEU A 118 15.78 2.35 -3.15
N GLN A 119 15.39 3.57 -2.78
CA GLN A 119 14.67 4.48 -3.68
C GLN A 119 15.55 4.93 -4.85
N ASN A 120 16.77 5.35 -4.58
CA ASN A 120 17.70 5.84 -5.60
C ASN A 120 18.08 4.72 -6.58
N SER A 121 18.39 3.53 -6.07
CA SER A 121 18.65 2.36 -6.92
C SER A 121 17.44 2.05 -7.80
N LEU A 122 16.24 1.99 -7.21
CA LEU A 122 15.02 1.72 -7.95
C LEU A 122 14.77 2.79 -9.03
N ALA A 123 14.93 4.07 -8.70
CA ALA A 123 14.77 5.17 -9.67
C ALA A 123 15.76 5.03 -10.85
N THR A 124 17.02 4.74 -10.55
CA THR A 124 18.05 4.52 -11.59
C THR A 124 17.71 3.32 -12.48
N PHE A 125 17.28 2.20 -11.89
CA PHE A 125 16.94 1.01 -12.67
C PHE A 125 15.68 1.21 -13.51
N ILE A 126 14.66 1.87 -12.97
CA ILE A 126 13.42 2.17 -13.70
C ILE A 126 13.69 3.15 -14.86
N SER A 127 14.55 4.15 -14.67
CA SER A 127 14.89 5.12 -15.73
C SER A 127 15.61 4.47 -16.91
N ASN A 128 16.35 3.40 -16.65
CA ASN A 128 17.07 2.62 -17.68
C ASN A 128 16.23 1.49 -18.29
N TYR A 129 15.08 1.17 -17.68
CA TYR A 129 14.21 0.10 -18.16
C TYR A 129 13.31 0.59 -19.29
N LYS A 130 13.34 -0.08 -20.43
CA LYS A 130 12.52 0.27 -21.59
C LYS A 130 11.22 -0.50 -21.56
N PHE A 131 10.15 0.20 -21.22
CA PHE A 131 8.80 -0.38 -21.30
C PHE A 131 8.31 -0.51 -22.75
N PRO A 132 7.63 -1.61 -23.10
CA PRO A 132 6.97 -1.74 -24.38
C PRO A 132 5.89 -0.66 -24.59
N ASN A 133 5.65 -0.30 -25.86
CA ASN A 133 4.61 0.65 -26.20
C ASN A 133 3.24 0.21 -25.66
N GLY A 134 2.52 1.16 -25.07
CA GLY A 134 1.19 0.95 -24.47
C GLY A 134 1.21 0.52 -23.00
N ILE A 135 2.37 0.25 -22.42
CA ILE A 135 2.52 -0.02 -20.98
C ILE A 135 3.07 1.22 -20.27
N LYS A 136 2.41 1.60 -19.18
CA LYS A 136 2.84 2.70 -18.30
C LYS A 136 3.10 2.19 -16.90
N LEU A 137 4.16 2.69 -16.28
CA LEU A 137 4.48 2.45 -14.88
C LEU A 137 4.10 3.66 -14.03
N SER A 138 3.45 3.40 -12.91
CA SER A 138 3.31 4.34 -11.79
C SER A 138 4.04 3.81 -10.58
N VAL A 139 4.75 4.68 -9.89
CA VAL A 139 5.50 4.35 -8.66
C VAL A 139 4.90 5.14 -7.51
N ASP A 140 4.58 4.46 -6.42
CA ASP A 140 4.08 5.07 -5.19
C ASP A 140 4.92 4.57 -4.02
N VAL A 141 5.53 5.52 -3.30
CA VAL A 141 6.44 5.24 -2.19
C VAL A 141 5.69 5.44 -0.89
N ASP A 142 5.72 4.40 -0.04
CA ASP A 142 4.99 4.33 1.23
C ASP A 142 3.49 4.63 1.03
N PRO A 143 2.80 3.86 0.16
CA PRO A 143 1.39 4.10 -0.14
C PRO A 143 0.55 4.07 1.14
N ILE A 144 -0.28 5.09 1.33
CA ILE A 144 -1.19 5.21 2.48
C ILE A 144 -2.29 4.15 2.41
N SER A 145 -2.67 3.80 1.20
CA SER A 145 -3.68 2.77 0.92
C SER A 145 -3.16 1.84 -0.18
N PHE A 146 -3.48 0.57 -0.03
CA PHE A 146 -3.22 -0.44 -1.06
C PHE A 146 -4.44 -0.65 -1.98
N ASN A 147 -5.40 0.26 -1.91
CA ASN A 147 -6.62 0.25 -2.72
C ASN A 147 -6.42 0.88 -4.10
#